data_fd9770c93d740d0a2050b8bb6aa1f30f
#
_entry.id   fd9770c93d740d0a2050b8bb6aa1f30f
#
_cell.length_a   1.000
_cell.length_b   1.000
_cell.length_c   1.000
_cell.angle_alpha   90.00
_cell.angle_beta   90.00
_cell.angle_gamma   90.00
#
_symmetry.space_group_name_H-M   'P 1'
#
loop_
_entity.id
_entity.type
_entity.pdbx_description
1 polymer ?
#
loop_
_entity_poly.entity_id
_entity_poly.type
_entity_poly.pdbx_seq_one_letter_code
_entity_poly.pdbx_strand_id
1 'polypeptide(L)'
;AKKYNLTIDEFVHKYDMLEIEEPELDTFFLHDRSLRESGHDVTSRFVYCCADLVTVDLNSLLYKYEMDICRAIQAYPDSFPGESAKKWRDRAKRRKKLMNELLWDDVNGVFYDYDIKAKKPHNRILSATTFWPLWAGLATQEQAARLVKEALPRLEGAGGLASTSKLEDNGWQWDYPACWAPHQLLAWEGLEKYGYHQIAERLASKWLNQVCKSYKITDGVVYEKYDVRDVPNPHAVMAEYGNQGSSESGFGWTNAVFAIGWDKYCR
;
A
#
# COMPACT_ATOMS: atom_id res chain seq x y z
N ALA A 1 -26.30 5.77 21.47
CA ALA A 1 -26.97 5.32 22.69
C ALA A 1 -27.69 6.48 23.35
N LYS A 2 -27.03 7.58 23.73
CA LYS A 2 -27.67 8.72 24.43
C LYS A 2 -28.89 9.30 23.70
N LYS A 3 -28.81 9.47 22.38
CA LYS A 3 -29.90 9.97 21.51
C LYS A 3 -31.18 9.14 21.65
N TYR A 4 -31.05 7.83 21.90
CA TYR A 4 -32.15 6.89 22.02
C TYR A 4 -32.53 6.55 23.46
N ASN A 5 -31.87 7.17 24.43
CA ASN A 5 -32.03 6.87 25.85
C ASN A 5 -31.81 5.37 26.18
N LEU A 6 -30.79 4.78 25.56
CA LEU A 6 -30.40 3.38 25.72
C LEU A 6 -28.99 3.30 26.31
N THR A 7 -28.70 2.17 26.95
CA THR A 7 -27.31 1.78 27.25
C THR A 7 -26.56 1.50 25.94
N ILE A 8 -25.22 1.45 26.00
CA ILE A 8 -24.40 1.12 24.82
C ILE A 8 -24.76 -0.26 24.29
N ASP A 9 -24.87 -1.27 25.18
CA ASP A 9 -25.16 -2.65 24.79
C ASP A 9 -26.55 -2.79 24.16
N GLU A 10 -27.55 -2.15 24.72
CA GLU A 10 -28.91 -2.14 24.13
C GLU A 10 -28.93 -1.45 22.76
N PHE A 11 -28.17 -0.36 22.62
CA PHE A 11 -28.07 0.34 21.35
C PHE A 11 -27.37 -0.55 20.31
N VAL A 12 -26.22 -1.14 20.63
CA VAL A 12 -25.48 -2.04 19.74
C VAL A 12 -26.37 -3.18 19.31
N HIS A 13 -27.05 -3.87 20.26
CA HIS A 13 -27.94 -4.96 19.93
C HIS A 13 -29.05 -4.55 18.95
N LYS A 14 -29.73 -3.43 19.21
CA LYS A 14 -30.80 -2.93 18.35
C LYS A 14 -30.30 -2.45 16.98
N TYR A 15 -29.11 -1.86 16.92
CA TYR A 15 -28.47 -1.46 15.67
C TYR A 15 -28.10 -2.69 14.83
N ASP A 16 -27.49 -3.72 15.42
CA ASP A 16 -27.15 -4.97 14.74
C ASP A 16 -28.38 -5.73 14.23
N MET A 17 -29.50 -5.63 14.97
CA MET A 17 -30.79 -6.22 14.54
C MET A 17 -31.56 -5.34 13.55
N LEU A 18 -30.99 -4.22 13.09
CA LEU A 18 -31.60 -3.26 12.17
C LEU A 18 -32.92 -2.65 12.71
N GLU A 19 -33.07 -2.57 14.03
CA GLU A 19 -34.20 -1.92 14.71
C GLU A 19 -34.01 -0.39 14.85
N ILE A 20 -32.76 0.06 14.69
CA ILE A 20 -32.36 1.47 14.74
C ILE A 20 -31.57 1.79 13.47
N GLU A 21 -31.93 2.88 12.81
CA GLU A 21 -31.21 3.45 11.67
C GLU A 21 -30.35 4.63 12.14
N GLU A 22 -29.04 4.57 11.88
CA GLU A 22 -28.06 5.64 12.14
C GLU A 22 -27.15 5.88 10.93
N PRO A 23 -27.58 6.71 9.97
CA PRO A 23 -26.86 6.92 8.72
C PRO A 23 -25.42 7.43 8.89
N GLU A 24 -25.15 8.18 9.96
CA GLU A 24 -23.78 8.64 10.27
C GLU A 24 -22.89 7.46 10.68
N LEU A 25 -23.44 6.55 11.48
CA LEU A 25 -22.72 5.32 11.91
C LEU A 25 -22.57 4.35 10.75
N ASP A 26 -23.59 4.21 9.90
CA ASP A 26 -23.51 3.40 8.67
C ASP A 26 -22.40 3.92 7.75
N THR A 27 -22.31 5.24 7.59
CA THR A 27 -21.25 5.88 6.81
C THR A 27 -19.88 5.64 7.43
N PHE A 28 -19.75 5.75 8.74
CA PHE A 28 -18.52 5.45 9.46
C PHE A 28 -18.09 4.01 9.21
N PHE A 29 -18.96 3.03 9.41
CA PHE A 29 -18.65 1.62 9.21
C PHE A 29 -18.38 1.27 7.75
N LEU A 30 -19.01 1.93 6.79
CA LEU A 30 -18.68 1.76 5.38
C LEU A 30 -17.22 2.12 5.11
N HIS A 31 -16.74 3.25 5.62
CA HIS A 31 -15.35 3.66 5.44
C HIS A 31 -14.37 2.82 6.27
N ASP A 32 -14.70 2.49 7.50
CA ASP A 32 -13.88 1.65 8.39
C ASP A 32 -13.70 0.25 7.79
N ARG A 33 -14.78 -0.37 7.33
CA ARG A 33 -14.72 -1.67 6.64
C ARG A 33 -13.89 -1.61 5.37
N SER A 34 -14.10 -0.59 4.53
CA SER A 34 -13.32 -0.40 3.29
C SER A 34 -11.83 -0.22 3.59
N LEU A 35 -11.48 0.46 4.66
CA LEU A 35 -10.12 0.62 5.14
C LEU A 35 -9.49 -0.73 5.49
N ARG A 36 -10.17 -1.59 6.24
CA ARG A 36 -9.69 -2.93 6.62
C ARG A 36 -9.53 -3.85 5.42
N GLU A 37 -10.46 -3.79 4.46
CA GLU A 37 -10.42 -4.58 3.23
C GLU A 37 -9.35 -4.07 2.22
N SER A 38 -8.79 -2.88 2.42
CA SER A 38 -7.82 -2.27 1.51
C SER A 38 -6.44 -2.95 1.50
N GLY A 39 -6.12 -3.73 2.54
CA GLY A 39 -4.78 -4.26 2.80
C GLY A 39 -3.82 -3.25 3.44
N HIS A 40 -4.27 -2.00 3.67
CA HIS A 40 -3.55 -0.94 4.40
C HIS A 40 -4.40 -0.46 5.57
N ASP A 41 -4.87 -1.39 6.36
CA ASP A 41 -5.70 -1.13 7.53
C ASP A 41 -4.98 -0.20 8.52
N VAL A 42 -5.73 0.70 9.11
CA VAL A 42 -5.23 1.72 10.04
C VAL A 42 -4.15 2.62 9.43
N THR A 43 -4.57 3.49 8.51
CA THR A 43 -3.73 4.53 7.91
C THR A 43 -4.47 5.87 7.82
N SER A 44 -3.76 6.97 8.07
CA SER A 44 -4.28 8.34 7.86
C SER A 44 -4.66 8.64 6.41
N ARG A 45 -4.15 7.83 5.47
CA ARG A 45 -4.45 7.96 4.04
C ARG A 45 -5.93 7.82 3.74
N PHE A 46 -6.65 6.96 4.49
CA PHE A 46 -8.00 6.51 4.18
C PHE A 46 -9.07 6.90 5.20
N VAL A 47 -8.70 7.60 6.26
CA VAL A 47 -9.62 7.92 7.37
C VAL A 47 -10.88 8.62 6.88
N TYR A 48 -12.02 8.03 7.21
CA TYR A 48 -13.37 8.51 6.90
C TYR A 48 -13.68 8.72 5.41
N CYS A 49 -12.84 8.19 4.50
CA CYS A 49 -13.04 8.40 3.06
C CYS A 49 -12.70 7.17 2.20
N CYS A 50 -12.24 6.06 2.75
CA CYS A 50 -11.72 4.91 1.97
C CYS A 50 -12.69 4.42 0.89
N ALA A 51 -13.99 4.28 1.21
CA ALA A 51 -15.00 3.84 0.26
C ALA A 51 -15.24 4.79 -0.93
N ASP A 52 -14.78 6.03 -0.81
CA ASP A 52 -14.94 7.07 -1.84
C ASP A 52 -13.68 7.26 -2.70
N LEU A 53 -12.64 6.45 -2.45
CA LEU A 53 -11.36 6.59 -3.15
C LEU A 53 -11.16 5.54 -4.25
N VAL A 54 -10.68 6.01 -5.38
CA VAL A 54 -10.03 5.17 -6.40
C VAL A 54 -8.55 5.14 -6.06
N THR A 55 -8.08 4.02 -5.52
CA THR A 55 -6.72 3.95 -4.96
C THR A 55 -5.67 3.53 -5.99
N VAL A 56 -4.45 4.05 -5.82
CA VAL A 56 -3.31 3.78 -6.71
C VAL A 56 -2.93 2.30 -6.67
N ASP A 57 -2.86 1.71 -5.48
CA ASP A 57 -2.48 0.32 -5.24
C ASP A 57 -3.44 -0.67 -5.90
N LEU A 58 -4.73 -0.62 -5.54
CA LEU A 58 -5.72 -1.53 -6.11
C LEU A 58 -5.77 -1.44 -7.64
N ASN A 59 -5.72 -0.23 -8.19
CA ASN A 59 -5.78 -0.05 -9.64
C ASN A 59 -4.49 -0.49 -10.34
N SER A 60 -3.33 -0.41 -9.70
CA SER A 60 -2.07 -0.99 -10.19
C SER A 60 -2.14 -2.52 -10.22
N LEU A 61 -2.67 -3.14 -9.15
CA LEU A 61 -2.90 -4.59 -9.09
C LEU A 61 -3.89 -5.06 -10.16
N LEU A 62 -5.02 -4.38 -10.29
CA LEU A 62 -6.03 -4.72 -11.30
C LEU A 62 -5.48 -4.59 -12.72
N TYR A 63 -4.68 -3.56 -13.02
CA TYR A 63 -3.99 -3.44 -14.30
C TYR A 63 -3.06 -4.63 -14.55
N LYS A 64 -2.27 -4.99 -13.54
CA LYS A 64 -1.35 -6.13 -13.61
C LYS A 64 -2.10 -7.43 -13.84
N TYR A 65 -3.21 -7.68 -13.13
CA TYR A 65 -4.05 -8.85 -13.33
C TYR A 65 -4.65 -8.90 -14.74
N GLU A 66 -5.17 -7.78 -15.25
CA GLU A 66 -5.71 -7.71 -16.61
C GLU A 66 -4.66 -8.06 -17.67
N MET A 67 -3.41 -7.59 -17.48
CA MET A 67 -2.30 -7.90 -18.37
C MET A 67 -1.81 -9.36 -18.23
N ASP A 68 -1.78 -9.91 -17.02
CA ASP A 68 -1.35 -11.29 -16.78
C ASP A 68 -2.38 -12.29 -17.30
N ILE A 69 -3.67 -12.04 -17.11
CA ILE A 69 -4.74 -12.84 -17.71
C ILE A 69 -4.64 -12.79 -19.24
N CYS A 70 -4.41 -11.60 -19.82
CA CYS A 70 -4.20 -11.48 -21.26
C CYS A 70 -3.04 -12.36 -21.74
N ARG A 71 -1.91 -12.36 -21.04
CA ARG A 71 -0.73 -13.20 -21.35
C ARG A 71 -1.02 -14.68 -21.18
N ALA A 72 -1.70 -15.06 -20.09
CA ALA A 72 -2.08 -16.45 -19.85
C ALA A 72 -2.96 -17.02 -20.96
N ILE A 73 -3.98 -16.26 -21.40
CA ILE A 73 -4.85 -16.67 -22.53
C ILE A 73 -4.05 -16.78 -23.82
N GLN A 74 -3.07 -15.91 -24.07
CA GLN A 74 -2.21 -15.99 -25.25
C GLN A 74 -1.28 -17.21 -25.22
N ALA A 75 -0.74 -17.55 -24.03
CA ALA A 75 0.17 -18.68 -23.87
C ALA A 75 -0.56 -20.03 -23.89
N TYR A 76 -1.80 -20.08 -23.40
CA TYR A 76 -2.59 -21.31 -23.20
C TYR A 76 -4.05 -21.12 -23.69
N PRO A 77 -4.30 -20.86 -24.98
CA PRO A 77 -5.64 -20.50 -25.49
C PRO A 77 -6.68 -21.58 -25.24
N ASP A 78 -6.30 -22.84 -25.31
CA ASP A 78 -7.21 -23.98 -25.11
C ASP A 78 -7.66 -24.16 -23.64
N SER A 79 -6.91 -23.58 -22.69
CA SER A 79 -7.23 -23.63 -21.25
C SER A 79 -8.27 -22.58 -20.84
N PHE A 80 -8.61 -21.63 -21.72
CA PHE A 80 -9.53 -20.53 -21.43
C PHE A 80 -10.64 -20.41 -22.49
N PRO A 81 -11.49 -21.43 -22.64
CA PRO A 81 -12.55 -21.42 -23.65
C PRO A 81 -13.54 -20.26 -23.42
N GLY A 82 -13.81 -19.49 -24.46
CA GLY A 82 -14.72 -18.34 -24.40
C GLY A 82 -14.10 -17.02 -23.89
N GLU A 83 -12.83 -17.04 -23.42
CA GLU A 83 -12.13 -15.81 -23.05
C GLU A 83 -11.31 -15.23 -24.20
N SER A 84 -11.14 -13.90 -24.18
CA SER A 84 -10.42 -13.19 -25.22
C SER A 84 -9.27 -12.35 -24.66
N ALA A 85 -8.03 -12.65 -25.05
CA ALA A 85 -6.86 -11.85 -24.70
C ALA A 85 -7.03 -10.37 -25.11
N LYS A 86 -7.71 -10.10 -26.23
CA LYS A 86 -8.01 -8.73 -26.67
C LYS A 86 -8.89 -8.00 -25.67
N LYS A 87 -9.95 -8.63 -25.16
CA LYS A 87 -10.87 -8.07 -24.15
C LYS A 87 -10.11 -7.63 -22.88
N TRP A 88 -9.20 -8.47 -22.38
CA TRP A 88 -8.41 -8.17 -21.18
C TRP A 88 -7.38 -7.07 -21.44
N ARG A 89 -6.75 -7.07 -22.59
CA ARG A 89 -5.84 -6.00 -23.01
C ARG A 89 -6.55 -4.64 -23.13
N ASP A 90 -7.76 -4.63 -23.69
CA ASP A 90 -8.54 -3.39 -23.82
C ASP A 90 -8.98 -2.84 -22.45
N ARG A 91 -9.31 -3.71 -21.49
CA ARG A 91 -9.54 -3.32 -20.09
C ARG A 91 -8.30 -2.69 -19.47
N ALA A 92 -7.15 -3.34 -19.58
CA ALA A 92 -5.87 -2.82 -19.09
C ALA A 92 -5.53 -1.46 -19.70
N LYS A 93 -5.68 -1.29 -21.02
CA LYS A 93 -5.47 -0.01 -21.69
C LYS A 93 -6.37 1.10 -21.16
N ARG A 94 -7.65 0.79 -20.96
CA ARG A 94 -8.62 1.74 -20.39
C ARG A 94 -8.22 2.12 -18.96
N ARG A 95 -7.86 1.15 -18.12
CA ARG A 95 -7.40 1.40 -16.75
C ARG A 95 -6.16 2.27 -16.72
N LYS A 96 -5.13 1.94 -17.51
CA LYS A 96 -3.92 2.74 -17.63
C LYS A 96 -4.23 4.19 -18.00
N LYS A 97 -5.11 4.40 -19.01
CA LYS A 97 -5.55 5.74 -19.41
C LYS A 97 -6.17 6.49 -18.24
N LEU A 98 -7.18 5.90 -17.57
CA LEU A 98 -7.89 6.53 -16.44
C LEU A 98 -6.97 6.81 -15.25
N MET A 99 -6.05 5.90 -14.93
CA MET A 99 -5.08 6.14 -13.85
C MET A 99 -4.16 7.33 -14.15
N ASN A 100 -3.72 7.47 -15.40
CA ASN A 100 -2.90 8.61 -15.79
C ASN A 100 -3.69 9.92 -15.81
N GLU A 101 -4.98 9.88 -16.12
CA GLU A 101 -5.85 11.07 -16.16
C GLU A 101 -6.30 11.52 -14.76
N LEU A 102 -6.56 10.59 -13.85
CA LEU A 102 -7.20 10.89 -12.57
C LEU A 102 -6.25 10.84 -11.37
N LEU A 103 -5.26 9.91 -11.39
CA LEU A 103 -4.40 9.64 -10.24
C LEU A 103 -3.01 10.29 -10.36
N TRP A 104 -2.57 10.64 -11.58
CA TRP A 104 -1.30 11.34 -11.77
C TRP A 104 -1.45 12.82 -11.45
N ASP A 105 -0.68 13.31 -10.49
CA ASP A 105 -0.56 14.73 -10.17
C ASP A 105 0.70 15.29 -10.85
N ASP A 106 0.50 16.00 -11.96
CA ASP A 106 1.60 16.57 -12.74
C ASP A 106 2.30 17.73 -12.03
N VAL A 107 1.66 18.39 -11.09
CA VAL A 107 2.28 19.44 -10.27
C VAL A 107 3.28 18.84 -9.30
N ASN A 108 2.86 17.82 -8.54
CA ASN A 108 3.68 17.16 -7.54
C ASN A 108 4.56 16.03 -8.12
N GLY A 109 4.33 15.57 -9.35
CA GLY A 109 5.09 14.51 -10.01
C GLY A 109 4.95 13.13 -9.36
N VAL A 110 3.78 12.83 -8.83
CA VAL A 110 3.47 11.59 -8.10
C VAL A 110 2.06 11.08 -8.42
N PHE A 111 1.79 9.81 -8.12
CA PHE A 111 0.44 9.27 -8.13
C PHE A 111 -0.19 9.44 -6.75
N TYR A 112 -1.39 10.01 -6.72
CA TYR A 112 -2.28 10.08 -5.56
C TYR A 112 -3.58 9.32 -5.84
N ASP A 113 -4.28 8.95 -4.77
CA ASP A 113 -5.65 8.44 -4.89
C ASP A 113 -6.58 9.53 -5.44
N TYR A 114 -7.72 9.13 -5.94
CA TYR A 114 -8.72 10.06 -6.47
C TYR A 114 -10.02 9.94 -5.69
N ASP A 115 -10.49 11.05 -5.18
CA ASP A 115 -11.76 11.14 -4.46
C ASP A 115 -12.91 11.32 -5.46
N ILE A 116 -13.79 10.31 -5.55
CA ILE A 116 -14.91 10.31 -6.51
C ILE A 116 -16.04 11.26 -6.13
N LYS A 117 -16.20 11.55 -4.83
CA LYS A 117 -17.18 12.54 -4.35
C LYS A 117 -16.69 13.97 -4.58
N ALA A 118 -15.46 14.25 -4.18
CA ALA A 118 -14.84 15.56 -4.38
C ALA A 118 -14.39 15.79 -5.83
N LYS A 119 -14.34 14.74 -6.67
CA LYS A 119 -13.88 14.75 -8.08
C LYS A 119 -12.51 15.40 -8.26
N LYS A 120 -11.56 15.05 -7.40
CA LYS A 120 -10.20 15.58 -7.40
C LYS A 120 -9.19 14.58 -6.81
N PRO A 121 -7.88 14.75 -7.05
CA PRO A 121 -6.85 13.98 -6.37
C PRO A 121 -6.94 14.14 -4.84
N HIS A 122 -6.80 13.02 -4.14
CA HIS A 122 -6.72 12.96 -2.68
C HIS A 122 -5.25 13.09 -2.24
N ASN A 123 -4.71 14.29 -2.34
CA ASN A 123 -3.28 14.59 -2.20
C ASN A 123 -2.84 14.99 -0.78
N ARG A 124 -3.59 14.57 0.24
CA ARG A 124 -3.27 14.89 1.65
C ARG A 124 -1.99 14.20 2.11
N ILE A 125 -1.80 12.96 1.71
CA ILE A 125 -0.72 12.09 2.17
C ILE A 125 -0.12 11.37 0.98
N LEU A 126 1.22 11.45 0.83
CA LEU A 126 1.94 10.63 -0.14
C LEU A 126 2.21 9.26 0.47
N SER A 127 1.83 8.20 -0.23
CA SER A 127 2.07 6.81 0.17
C SER A 127 3.13 6.15 -0.73
N ALA A 128 3.84 5.16 -0.21
CA ALA A 128 4.77 4.31 -0.98
C ALA A 128 4.09 3.61 -2.16
N THR A 129 2.77 3.48 -2.13
CA THR A 129 1.99 2.92 -3.25
C THR A 129 2.12 3.73 -4.55
N THR A 130 2.62 4.99 -4.48
CA THR A 130 2.96 5.79 -5.66
C THR A 130 3.98 5.11 -6.60
N PHE A 131 4.76 4.13 -6.11
CA PHE A 131 5.70 3.32 -6.91
C PHE A 131 5.05 2.09 -7.55
N TRP A 132 3.84 1.68 -7.14
CA TRP A 132 3.18 0.49 -7.68
C TRP A 132 2.85 0.58 -9.18
N PRO A 133 2.53 1.77 -9.74
CA PRO A 133 2.44 1.94 -11.19
C PRO A 133 3.72 1.58 -11.95
N LEU A 134 4.91 1.79 -11.37
CA LEU A 134 6.18 1.34 -11.96
C LEU A 134 6.25 -0.19 -11.98
N TRP A 135 5.98 -0.83 -10.86
CA TRP A 135 5.95 -2.29 -10.77
C TRP A 135 4.95 -2.90 -11.77
N ALA A 136 3.77 -2.36 -11.87
CA ALA A 136 2.75 -2.81 -12.82
C ALA A 136 3.14 -2.54 -14.29
N GLY A 137 4.06 -1.62 -14.58
CA GLY A 137 4.48 -1.24 -15.93
C GLY A 137 3.48 -0.31 -16.62
N LEU A 138 2.67 0.41 -15.87
CA LEU A 138 1.69 1.34 -16.42
C LEU A 138 2.18 2.79 -16.51
N ALA A 139 3.16 3.19 -15.69
CA ALA A 139 3.74 4.52 -15.74
C ALA A 139 4.52 4.77 -17.07
N THR A 140 4.82 6.03 -17.35
CA THR A 140 5.75 6.40 -18.42
C THR A 140 7.18 6.53 -17.86
N GLN A 141 8.18 6.58 -18.73
CA GLN A 141 9.57 6.80 -18.30
C GLN A 141 9.74 8.18 -17.64
N GLU A 142 9.01 9.18 -18.13
CA GLU A 142 9.00 10.52 -17.54
C GLU A 142 8.38 10.54 -16.15
N GLN A 143 7.26 9.85 -15.96
CA GLN A 143 6.63 9.68 -14.64
C GLN A 143 7.57 8.96 -13.66
N ALA A 144 8.29 7.93 -14.12
CA ALA A 144 9.29 7.26 -13.30
C ALA A 144 10.41 8.21 -12.84
N ALA A 145 10.93 9.05 -13.76
CA ALA A 145 11.92 10.06 -13.41
C ALA A 145 11.39 11.08 -12.40
N ARG A 146 10.13 11.50 -12.55
CA ARG A 146 9.48 12.40 -11.60
C ARG A 146 9.30 11.75 -10.22
N LEU A 147 8.87 10.49 -10.15
CA LEU A 147 8.74 9.74 -8.89
C LEU A 147 10.07 9.61 -8.16
N VAL A 148 11.16 9.35 -8.86
CA VAL A 148 12.49 9.30 -8.28
C VAL A 148 12.92 10.66 -7.72
N LYS A 149 12.58 11.74 -8.40
CA LYS A 149 12.95 13.09 -7.98
C LYS A 149 12.08 13.63 -6.84
N GLU A 150 10.76 13.40 -6.90
CA GLU A 150 9.79 14.09 -6.05
C GLU A 150 9.26 13.21 -4.90
N ALA A 151 9.02 11.90 -5.15
CA ALA A 151 8.47 10.99 -4.15
C ALA A 151 9.54 10.36 -3.28
N LEU A 152 10.64 9.90 -3.89
CA LEU A 152 11.67 9.15 -3.19
C LEU A 152 12.27 9.91 -1.99
N PRO A 153 12.67 11.20 -2.09
CA PRO A 153 13.22 11.94 -0.95
C PRO A 153 12.23 12.11 0.22
N ARG A 154 10.94 11.97 -0.04
CA ARG A 154 9.88 12.12 0.96
C ARG A 154 9.52 10.81 1.66
N LEU A 155 9.91 9.67 1.07
CA LEU A 155 9.55 8.32 1.53
C LEU A 155 10.77 7.51 1.97
N GLU A 156 11.96 7.82 1.46
CA GLU A 156 13.18 7.09 1.78
C GLU A 156 13.70 7.48 3.17
N GLY A 157 13.89 6.48 4.02
CA GLY A 157 14.58 6.61 5.30
C GLY A 157 15.84 5.76 5.36
N ALA A 158 16.41 5.64 6.55
CA ALA A 158 17.60 4.83 6.78
C ALA A 158 17.31 3.33 6.71
N GLY A 159 16.07 2.90 7.06
CA GLY A 159 15.61 1.50 7.03
C GLY A 159 14.83 1.11 5.78
N GLY A 160 14.86 1.90 4.70
CA GLY A 160 14.13 1.63 3.45
C GLY A 160 13.07 2.68 3.13
N LEU A 161 11.92 2.27 2.60
CA LEU A 161 10.78 3.15 2.30
C LEU A 161 9.74 3.13 3.40
N ALA A 162 9.35 4.30 3.88
CA ALA A 162 8.20 4.46 4.76
C ALA A 162 6.88 4.21 4.01
N SER A 163 5.86 3.77 4.72
CA SER A 163 4.52 3.56 4.17
C SER A 163 3.88 4.86 3.66
N THR A 164 4.12 5.96 4.38
CA THR A 164 3.69 7.31 4.00
C THR A 164 4.84 8.30 4.13
N SER A 165 4.71 9.48 3.50
CA SER A 165 5.56 10.61 3.82
C SER A 165 5.45 10.96 5.31
N LYS A 166 6.49 11.64 5.83
CA LYS A 166 6.57 12.00 7.24
C LYS A 166 5.30 12.74 7.70
N LEU A 167 4.67 12.17 8.69
CA LEU A 167 3.54 12.72 9.43
C LEU A 167 3.93 12.87 10.90
N GLU A 168 3.14 13.60 11.67
CA GLU A 168 3.22 13.44 13.13
C GLU A 168 2.93 11.99 13.47
N ASP A 169 3.72 11.41 14.38
CA ASP A 169 3.57 10.01 14.79
C ASP A 169 2.21 9.86 15.49
N ASN A 170 1.24 9.29 14.76
CA ASN A 170 -0.13 9.08 15.22
C ASN A 170 -0.39 7.65 15.70
N GLY A 171 0.64 6.82 15.70
CA GLY A 171 0.56 5.44 16.10
C GLY A 171 -0.13 4.49 15.15
N TRP A 172 -0.36 4.87 13.90
CA TRP A 172 -1.03 4.03 12.92
C TRP A 172 -0.03 3.19 12.12
N GLN A 173 -0.32 1.90 12.03
CA GLN A 173 0.65 0.92 11.56
C GLN A 173 1.05 1.04 10.08
N TRP A 174 0.22 1.66 9.23
CA TRP A 174 0.52 1.90 7.82
C TRP A 174 0.87 3.36 7.52
N ASP A 175 1.28 4.11 8.54
CA ASP A 175 1.82 5.44 8.40
C ASP A 175 3.32 5.49 8.74
N TYR A 176 3.97 6.62 8.45
CA TYR A 176 5.32 6.90 8.94
C TYR A 176 5.35 6.75 10.48
N PRO A 177 6.33 6.09 11.09
CA PRO A 177 7.60 5.64 10.49
C PRO A 177 7.62 4.17 10.04
N ALA A 178 6.47 3.50 9.98
CA ALA A 178 6.43 2.08 9.61
C ALA A 178 6.90 1.84 8.16
N CYS A 179 7.68 0.79 7.96
CA CYS A 179 8.07 0.27 6.65
C CYS A 179 7.72 -1.21 6.54
N TRP A 180 7.03 -1.55 5.46
CA TRP A 180 6.44 -2.85 5.22
C TRP A 180 7.06 -3.54 4.01
N ALA A 181 7.25 -4.85 4.12
CA ALA A 181 7.89 -5.66 3.09
C ALA A 181 7.28 -5.51 1.67
N PRO A 182 5.94 -5.52 1.48
CA PRO A 182 5.36 -5.34 0.14
C PRO A 182 5.76 -4.01 -0.51
N HIS A 183 5.79 -2.91 0.24
CA HIS A 183 6.19 -1.61 -0.30
C HIS A 183 7.65 -1.63 -0.79
N GLN A 184 8.53 -2.31 -0.05
CA GLN A 184 9.93 -2.45 -0.43
C GLN A 184 10.06 -3.19 -1.76
N LEU A 185 9.53 -4.40 -1.84
CA LEU A 185 9.66 -5.26 -3.02
C LEU A 185 9.09 -4.61 -4.28
N LEU A 186 7.86 -4.09 -4.20
CA LEU A 186 7.20 -3.52 -5.37
C LEU A 186 7.89 -2.24 -5.85
N ALA A 187 8.47 -1.46 -4.93
CA ALA A 187 9.27 -0.30 -5.31
C ALA A 187 10.59 -0.71 -5.99
N TRP A 188 11.32 -1.71 -5.45
CA TRP A 188 12.58 -2.17 -6.08
C TRP A 188 12.35 -2.71 -7.49
N GLU A 189 11.41 -3.62 -7.64
CA GLU A 189 11.07 -4.20 -8.94
C GLU A 189 10.55 -3.16 -9.93
N GLY A 190 9.77 -2.19 -9.43
CA GLY A 190 9.29 -1.08 -10.22
C GLY A 190 10.44 -0.20 -10.72
N LEU A 191 11.31 0.24 -9.83
CA LEU A 191 12.48 1.07 -10.16
C LEU A 191 13.40 0.39 -11.16
N GLU A 192 13.72 -0.91 -10.97
CA GLU A 192 14.55 -1.66 -11.91
C GLU A 192 13.95 -1.74 -13.31
N LYS A 193 12.65 -1.98 -13.40
CA LYS A 193 11.91 -2.03 -14.67
C LYS A 193 12.08 -0.75 -15.50
N TYR A 194 12.32 0.38 -14.83
CA TYR A 194 12.55 1.68 -15.44
C TYR A 194 14.03 2.10 -15.51
N GLY A 195 14.96 1.18 -15.19
CA GLY A 195 16.41 1.41 -15.32
C GLY A 195 17.08 2.04 -14.10
N TYR A 196 16.38 2.20 -12.97
CA TYR A 196 16.92 2.76 -11.73
C TYR A 196 17.53 1.70 -10.81
N HIS A 197 18.42 0.84 -11.36
CA HIS A 197 19.02 -0.30 -10.68
C HIS A 197 19.76 0.07 -9.39
N GLN A 198 20.61 1.09 -9.42
CA GLN A 198 21.37 1.55 -8.25
C GLN A 198 20.46 2.07 -7.13
N ILE A 199 19.33 2.68 -7.47
CA ILE A 199 18.34 3.15 -6.48
C ILE A 199 17.62 1.94 -5.86
N ALA A 200 17.22 0.98 -6.67
CA ALA A 200 16.59 -0.25 -6.19
C ALA A 200 17.51 -1.03 -5.24
N GLU A 201 18.78 -1.23 -5.62
CA GLU A 201 19.80 -1.87 -4.79
C GLU A 201 20.03 -1.12 -3.47
N ARG A 202 20.14 0.21 -3.52
CA ARG A 202 20.31 1.04 -2.31
C ARG A 202 19.14 0.87 -1.33
N LEU A 203 17.89 0.92 -1.83
CA LEU A 203 16.70 0.77 -1.01
C LEU A 203 16.61 -0.65 -0.42
N ALA A 204 16.90 -1.67 -1.24
CA ALA A 204 16.93 -3.05 -0.80
C ALA A 204 17.97 -3.25 0.30
N SER A 205 19.20 -2.76 0.11
CA SER A 205 20.28 -2.85 1.09
C SER A 205 19.93 -2.20 2.43
N LYS A 206 19.26 -1.03 2.39
CA LYS A 206 18.78 -0.37 3.62
C LYS A 206 17.79 -1.24 4.38
N TRP A 207 16.79 -1.76 3.70
CA TRP A 207 15.75 -2.57 4.34
C TRP A 207 16.29 -3.92 4.83
N LEU A 208 17.09 -4.62 4.01
CA LEU A 208 17.75 -5.87 4.42
C LEU A 208 18.61 -5.68 5.66
N ASN A 209 19.39 -4.58 5.71
CA ASN A 209 20.21 -4.25 6.87
C ASN A 209 19.35 -3.98 8.11
N GLN A 210 18.21 -3.30 7.96
CA GLN A 210 17.25 -3.07 9.05
C GLN A 210 16.72 -4.39 9.62
N VAL A 211 16.32 -5.31 8.76
CA VAL A 211 15.87 -6.66 9.17
C VAL A 211 17.00 -7.41 9.88
N CYS A 212 18.22 -7.40 9.34
CA CYS A 212 19.39 -8.05 9.96
C CYS A 212 19.74 -7.47 11.33
N LYS A 213 19.66 -6.14 11.50
CA LYS A 213 19.91 -5.48 12.79
C LYS A 213 18.85 -5.92 13.81
N SER A 214 17.59 -5.94 13.44
CA SER A 214 16.50 -6.39 14.28
C SER A 214 16.66 -7.87 14.65
N TYR A 215 16.93 -8.73 13.67
CA TYR A 215 17.15 -10.17 13.86
C TYR A 215 18.22 -10.47 14.92
N LYS A 216 19.31 -9.68 14.93
CA LYS A 216 20.40 -9.85 15.92
C LYS A 216 19.99 -9.54 17.35
N ILE A 217 19.12 -8.55 17.57
CA ILE A 217 18.70 -8.13 18.92
C ILE A 217 17.48 -8.89 19.44
N THR A 218 16.83 -9.67 18.59
CA THR A 218 15.60 -10.41 18.90
C THR A 218 15.78 -11.92 18.84
N ASP A 219 17.00 -12.41 19.03
CA ASP A 219 17.35 -13.83 19.07
C ASP A 219 16.85 -14.62 17.83
N GLY A 220 16.95 -14.02 16.65
CA GLY A 220 16.64 -14.71 15.41
C GLY A 220 15.17 -14.60 14.96
N VAL A 221 14.44 -13.60 15.39
CA VAL A 221 13.04 -13.41 15.02
C VAL A 221 12.90 -12.40 13.88
N VAL A 222 12.11 -12.76 12.86
CA VAL A 222 11.69 -11.87 11.77
C VAL A 222 10.28 -11.36 12.06
N TYR A 223 10.10 -10.05 11.95
CA TYR A 223 8.85 -9.38 12.31
C TYR A 223 8.06 -8.90 11.10
N GLU A 224 6.81 -8.56 11.34
CA GLU A 224 5.85 -8.10 10.35
C GLU A 224 6.28 -6.81 9.65
N LYS A 225 6.76 -5.83 10.41
CA LYS A 225 7.13 -4.48 9.98
C LYS A 225 8.29 -3.92 10.79
N TYR A 226 8.91 -2.86 10.28
CA TYR A 226 10.09 -2.24 10.89
C TYR A 226 9.95 -0.72 10.89
N ASP A 227 10.89 -0.04 11.57
CA ASP A 227 10.97 1.42 11.61
C ASP A 227 11.94 1.94 10.53
N VAL A 228 11.47 2.85 9.70
CA VAL A 228 12.29 3.43 8.62
C VAL A 228 13.42 4.34 9.13
N ARG A 229 13.39 4.73 10.39
CA ARG A 229 14.38 5.62 11.05
C ARG A 229 15.68 4.93 11.46
N ASP A 230 15.89 3.67 11.10
CA ASP A 230 17.00 2.82 11.55
C ASP A 230 16.98 2.53 13.06
N VAL A 231 15.79 2.32 13.59
CA VAL A 231 15.57 1.82 14.94
C VAL A 231 15.48 0.30 14.87
N PRO A 232 16.48 -0.45 15.39
CA PRO A 232 16.49 -1.92 15.24
C PRO A 232 15.40 -2.62 16.03
N ASN A 233 14.82 -1.98 17.05
CA ASN A 233 13.72 -2.55 17.82
C ASN A 233 12.43 -2.61 16.98
N PRO A 234 11.93 -3.79 16.61
CA PRO A 234 10.72 -3.93 15.80
C PRO A 234 9.44 -3.49 16.54
N HIS A 235 9.51 -3.39 17.86
CA HIS A 235 8.41 -2.91 18.69
C HIS A 235 8.36 -1.38 18.83
N ALA A 236 9.29 -0.66 18.20
CA ALA A 236 9.26 0.80 18.14
C ALA A 236 8.19 1.34 17.18
N VAL A 237 7.69 0.50 16.27
CA VAL A 237 6.54 0.83 15.40
C VAL A 237 5.27 0.34 16.06
N MET A 238 4.26 1.17 16.06
CA MET A 238 3.00 0.85 16.72
C MET A 238 2.26 -0.33 16.07
N ALA A 239 1.59 -1.10 16.89
CA ALA A 239 0.65 -2.12 16.48
C ALA A 239 -0.65 -1.49 15.98
N GLU A 240 -1.52 -2.35 15.45
CA GLU A 240 -2.89 -2.01 15.09
C GLU A 240 -3.61 -1.30 16.26
N TYR A 241 -4.36 -0.23 15.97
CA TYR A 241 -5.18 0.54 16.93
C TYR A 241 -4.44 1.30 18.05
N GLY A 242 -3.17 1.66 17.83
CA GLY A 242 -2.45 2.49 18.81
C GLY A 242 -2.11 1.77 20.11
N ASN A 243 -2.35 0.48 20.22
CA ASN A 243 -1.83 -0.32 21.31
C ASN A 243 -0.32 -0.41 21.18
N GLN A 244 0.40 -0.22 22.28
CA GLN A 244 1.82 -0.58 22.37
C GLN A 244 1.93 -2.11 22.30
N GLY A 245 1.61 -2.65 21.16
CA GLY A 245 1.64 -4.05 20.87
C GLY A 245 2.84 -4.39 20.03
N SER A 246 3.31 -5.58 20.20
CA SER A 246 4.39 -6.16 19.44
C SER A 246 4.05 -6.20 17.93
N SER A 247 5.00 -5.83 17.10
CA SER A 247 4.99 -6.30 15.72
C SER A 247 4.91 -7.83 15.72
N GLU A 248 4.03 -8.40 14.90
CA GLU A 248 3.87 -9.86 14.83
C GLU A 248 5.14 -10.53 14.33
N SER A 249 5.44 -11.73 14.87
CA SER A 249 6.63 -12.50 14.54
C SER A 249 6.37 -13.57 13.51
N GLY A 250 7.41 -13.94 12.73
CA GLY A 250 7.35 -15.02 11.75
C GLY A 250 6.54 -14.70 10.51
N PHE A 251 6.42 -13.44 10.12
CA PHE A 251 5.52 -12.98 9.07
C PHE A 251 5.98 -13.40 7.67
N GLY A 252 5.10 -14.08 6.92
CA GLY A 252 5.43 -14.75 5.66
C GLY A 252 5.97 -13.80 4.58
N TRP A 253 5.36 -12.66 4.35
CA TRP A 253 5.84 -11.73 3.31
C TRP A 253 7.17 -11.07 3.66
N THR A 254 7.47 -10.82 4.93
CA THR A 254 8.78 -10.28 5.36
C THR A 254 9.89 -11.29 5.05
N ASN A 255 9.66 -12.58 5.40
CA ASN A 255 10.59 -13.65 5.09
C ASN A 255 10.80 -13.78 3.56
N ALA A 256 9.72 -13.77 2.78
CA ALA A 256 9.80 -13.90 1.33
C ALA A 256 10.55 -12.72 0.68
N VAL A 257 10.23 -11.48 1.07
CA VAL A 257 10.88 -10.28 0.52
C VAL A 257 12.34 -10.20 0.93
N PHE A 258 12.67 -10.61 2.17
CA PHE A 258 14.06 -10.72 2.61
C PHE A 258 14.84 -11.72 1.73
N ALA A 259 14.31 -12.93 1.51
CA ALA A 259 14.96 -13.94 0.69
C ALA A 259 15.17 -13.47 -0.76
N ILE A 260 14.15 -12.83 -1.36
CA ILE A 260 14.24 -12.27 -2.72
C ILE A 260 15.30 -11.17 -2.79
N GLY A 261 15.29 -10.24 -1.84
CA GLY A 261 16.24 -9.13 -1.80
C GLY A 261 17.67 -9.62 -1.57
N TRP A 262 17.87 -10.58 -0.68
CA TRP A 262 19.16 -11.20 -0.42
C TRP A 262 19.72 -11.90 -1.65
N ASP A 263 18.91 -12.72 -2.31
CA ASP A 263 19.32 -13.47 -3.52
C ASP A 263 19.72 -12.53 -4.66
N LYS A 264 19.01 -11.41 -4.78
CA LYS A 264 19.16 -10.49 -5.91
C LYS A 264 20.27 -9.46 -5.73
N TYR A 265 20.51 -8.99 -4.50
CA TYR A 265 21.39 -7.84 -4.25
C TYR A 265 22.59 -8.13 -3.35
N CYS A 266 22.66 -9.31 -2.74
CA CYS A 266 23.73 -9.66 -1.80
C CYS A 266 24.58 -10.87 -2.22
N ARG A 267 24.28 -11.47 -3.39
CA ARG A 267 25.09 -12.57 -3.97
C ARG A 267 26.11 -12.10 -4.97
#